data_8121e1a144b638583ca53733091607a2
#
_entry.id   8121e1a144b638583ca53733091607a2
#
_cell.length_a   1.000
_cell.length_b   1.000
_cell.length_c   1.000
_cell.angle_alpha   90.00
_cell.angle_beta   90.00
_cell.angle_gamma   90.00
#
_symmetry.space_group_name_H-M   'P 1'
#
loop_
_entity.id
_entity.type
_entity.pdbx_description
1 polymer ?
#
loop_
_entity_poly.entity_id
_entity_poly.type
_entity_poly.pdbx_seq_one_letter_code
_entity_poly.pdbx_strand_id
1 'polypeptide(L)'
;KLGTVEPSDLSALDTGEDVTLIKALARYPEAVQTAGALMEPHRITYYLTALAKNFHTYYNRHRVLCEDDLELTRARLYLVTAVQKVIRNGLSLLGVSAPERM
;
A
#
# COMPACT_ATOMS: atom_id res chain seq x y z
N LYS A 1 4.78 1.11 -22.60
CA LYS A 1 4.68 2.09 -21.56
C LYS A 1 3.98 1.55 -20.33
N LEU A 2 4.54 1.84 -19.17
CA LEU A 2 4.02 1.32 -17.92
C LEU A 2 3.15 2.32 -17.17
N GLY A 3 2.83 3.44 -17.81
CA GLY A 3 2.13 4.51 -17.11
C GLY A 3 0.72 4.18 -16.72
N THR A 4 0.03 3.39 -17.50
CA THR A 4 -1.36 3.04 -17.21
C THR A 4 -1.45 1.57 -16.88
N VAL A 5 -1.82 1.27 -15.65
CA VAL A 5 -1.94 -0.11 -15.18
C VAL A 5 -3.36 -0.31 -14.68
N GLU A 6 -4.00 -1.33 -15.19
CA GLU A 6 -5.38 -1.64 -14.84
C GLU A 6 -5.43 -2.59 -13.66
N PRO A 7 -6.50 -2.52 -12.85
CA PRO A 7 -6.64 -3.50 -11.77
C PRO A 7 -6.62 -4.94 -12.24
N SER A 8 -7.07 -5.18 -13.48
CA SER A 8 -7.05 -6.53 -14.03
C SER A 8 -5.63 -7.08 -14.16
N ASP A 9 -4.63 -6.21 -14.21
CA ASP A 9 -3.24 -6.66 -14.30
C ASP A 9 -2.81 -7.38 -13.05
N LEU A 10 -3.54 -7.20 -11.96
CA LEU A 10 -3.20 -7.85 -10.70
C LEU A 10 -3.34 -9.36 -10.76
N SER A 11 -3.99 -9.89 -11.80
CA SER A 11 -4.12 -11.33 -11.93
C SER A 11 -2.78 -12.02 -12.05
N ALA A 12 -1.72 -11.29 -12.40
CA ALA A 12 -0.38 -11.87 -12.48
C ALA A 12 0.26 -12.00 -11.10
N LEU A 13 -0.33 -11.42 -10.05
CA LEU A 13 0.22 -11.46 -8.70
C LEU A 13 -0.37 -12.65 -7.98
N ASP A 14 0.39 -13.74 -7.92
CA ASP A 14 -0.13 -14.98 -7.36
C ASP A 14 0.70 -15.56 -6.22
N THR A 15 1.71 -14.85 -5.76
CA THR A 15 2.46 -15.33 -4.60
C THR A 15 1.72 -14.99 -3.33
N GLY A 16 2.05 -15.70 -2.24
CA GLY A 16 1.44 -15.42 -0.96
C GLY A 16 1.70 -14.00 -0.48
N GLU A 17 2.91 -13.50 -0.73
CA GLU A 17 3.25 -12.15 -0.32
C GLU A 17 2.51 -11.10 -1.13
N ASP A 18 2.28 -11.36 -2.43
CA ASP A 18 1.46 -10.45 -3.25
C ASP A 18 0.07 -10.32 -2.65
N VAL A 19 -0.54 -11.45 -2.34
CA VAL A 19 -1.90 -11.47 -1.81
C VAL A 19 -1.96 -10.80 -0.44
N THR A 20 -0.96 -11.05 0.41
CA THR A 20 -0.92 -10.44 1.73
C THR A 20 -0.87 -8.93 1.63
N LEU A 21 -0.06 -8.41 0.73
CA LEU A 21 0.07 -6.96 0.56
C LEU A 21 -1.21 -6.36 -0.01
N ILE A 22 -1.83 -7.04 -0.96
CA ILE A 22 -3.09 -6.57 -1.53
C ILE A 22 -4.17 -6.50 -0.47
N LYS A 23 -4.25 -7.53 0.38
CA LYS A 23 -5.25 -7.55 1.44
C LYS A 23 -4.99 -6.43 2.45
N ALA A 24 -3.72 -6.16 2.73
CA ALA A 24 -3.38 -5.07 3.64
C ALA A 24 -3.84 -3.73 3.07
N LEU A 25 -3.64 -3.53 1.78
CA LEU A 25 -4.09 -2.29 1.13
C LEU A 25 -5.61 -2.16 1.19
N ALA A 26 -6.32 -3.26 1.01
CA ALA A 26 -7.77 -3.24 1.00
C ALA A 26 -8.36 -2.85 2.36
N ARG A 27 -7.59 -2.97 3.42
CA ARG A 27 -8.05 -2.60 4.76
C ARG A 27 -7.91 -1.12 5.06
N TYR A 28 -7.29 -0.36 4.18
CA TYR A 28 -7.03 1.04 4.48
C TYR A 28 -8.30 1.85 4.75
N PRO A 29 -9.35 1.75 3.94
CA PRO A 29 -10.57 2.54 4.22
C PRO A 29 -11.15 2.22 5.58
N GLU A 30 -11.13 0.95 5.96
CA GLU A 30 -11.64 0.55 7.27
C GLU A 30 -10.80 1.12 8.40
N ALA A 31 -9.47 1.11 8.22
CA ALA A 31 -8.57 1.64 9.23
C ALA A 31 -8.83 3.13 9.46
N VAL A 32 -9.04 3.87 8.38
CA VAL A 32 -9.32 5.30 8.47
C VAL A 32 -10.67 5.53 9.14
N GLN A 33 -11.66 4.76 8.75
CA GLN A 33 -13.00 4.91 9.30
C GLN A 33 -13.02 4.62 10.80
N THR A 34 -12.33 3.56 11.21
CA THR A 34 -12.28 3.19 12.62
C THR A 34 -11.53 4.26 13.42
N ALA A 35 -10.42 4.75 12.88
CA ALA A 35 -9.66 5.79 13.57
C ALA A 35 -10.50 7.04 13.77
N GLY A 36 -11.29 7.42 12.76
CA GLY A 36 -12.15 8.58 12.87
C GLY A 36 -13.28 8.38 13.84
N ALA A 37 -13.94 7.21 13.77
CA ALA A 37 -15.08 6.92 14.63
C ALA A 37 -14.69 6.90 16.10
N LEU A 38 -13.49 6.39 16.42
CA LEU A 38 -13.01 6.29 17.77
C LEU A 38 -12.19 7.50 18.18
N MET A 39 -11.95 8.42 17.27
CA MET A 39 -11.11 9.60 17.51
C MET A 39 -9.72 9.18 18.00
N GLU A 40 -9.15 8.17 17.32
CA GLU A 40 -7.86 7.63 17.66
C GLU A 40 -6.96 7.62 16.45
N PRO A 41 -6.41 8.79 16.07
CA PRO A 41 -5.58 8.87 14.87
C PRO A 41 -4.34 7.98 14.92
N HIS A 42 -3.90 7.59 16.12
CA HIS A 42 -2.74 6.69 16.23
C HIS A 42 -3.00 5.34 15.57
N ARG A 43 -4.26 4.98 15.34
CA ARG A 43 -4.57 3.74 14.62
C ARG A 43 -4.09 3.81 13.18
N ILE A 44 -4.11 5.00 12.59
CA ILE A 44 -3.58 5.16 11.24
C ILE A 44 -2.07 4.96 11.26
N THR A 45 -1.40 5.48 12.28
CA THR A 45 0.03 5.28 12.42
C THR A 45 0.38 3.79 12.52
N TYR A 46 -0.37 3.06 13.32
CA TYR A 46 -0.15 1.62 13.45
C TYR A 46 -0.35 0.91 12.12
N TYR A 47 -1.41 1.27 11.43
CA TYR A 47 -1.69 0.67 10.13
C TYR A 47 -0.55 0.94 9.13
N LEU A 48 -0.11 2.19 9.06
CA LEU A 48 0.95 2.57 8.12
C LEU A 48 2.26 1.87 8.45
N THR A 49 2.55 1.73 9.74
CA THR A 49 3.78 1.04 10.17
C THR A 49 3.74 -0.42 9.73
N ALA A 50 2.60 -1.07 9.92
CA ALA A 50 2.45 -2.46 9.53
C ALA A 50 2.51 -2.61 8.01
N LEU A 51 1.89 -1.68 7.29
CA LEU A 51 1.90 -1.70 5.83
C LEU A 51 3.33 -1.52 5.30
N ALA A 52 4.06 -0.56 5.87
CA ALA A 52 5.42 -0.31 5.44
C ALA A 52 6.30 -1.53 5.68
N LYS A 53 6.09 -2.21 6.79
CA LYS A 53 6.85 -3.41 7.10
C LYS A 53 6.55 -4.52 6.10
N ASN A 54 5.28 -4.71 5.78
CA ASN A 54 4.87 -5.71 4.80
C ASN A 54 5.45 -5.37 3.43
N PHE A 55 5.42 -4.10 3.07
CA PHE A 55 5.96 -3.67 1.79
C PHE A 55 7.47 -3.88 1.72
N HIS A 56 8.17 -3.57 2.81
CA HIS A 56 9.62 -3.74 2.85
C HIS A 56 9.99 -5.20 2.65
N THR A 57 9.28 -6.10 3.32
CA THR A 57 9.51 -7.53 3.17
C THR A 57 9.24 -7.96 1.73
N TYR A 58 8.15 -7.47 1.16
CA TYR A 58 7.79 -7.78 -0.20
C TYR A 58 8.86 -7.31 -1.19
N TYR A 59 9.30 -6.08 -1.03
CA TYR A 59 10.25 -5.47 -1.95
C TYR A 59 11.58 -6.21 -1.91
N ASN A 60 11.97 -6.71 -0.75
CA ASN A 60 13.24 -7.42 -0.62
C ASN A 60 13.18 -8.82 -1.22
N ARG A 61 12.00 -9.40 -1.31
CA ARG A 61 11.84 -10.76 -1.79
C ARG A 61 11.48 -10.85 -3.26
N HIS A 62 10.97 -9.78 -3.83
CA HIS A 62 10.45 -9.82 -5.19
C HIS A 62 11.02 -8.70 -6.00
N ARG A 63 11.40 -9.03 -7.21
CA ARG A 63 11.83 -8.02 -8.15
C ARG A 63 10.62 -7.32 -8.72
N VAL A 64 10.65 -6.00 -8.71
CA VAL A 64 9.60 -5.24 -9.39
C VAL A 64 9.78 -5.32 -10.89
N LEU A 65 11.03 -5.18 -11.35
CA LEU A 65 11.31 -5.32 -12.78
C LEU A 65 11.65 -6.76 -13.10
N CYS A 66 10.81 -7.38 -13.92
CA CYS A 66 11.03 -8.74 -14.40
C CYS A 66 11.20 -8.66 -15.90
N GLU A 67 12.43 -8.77 -16.35
CA GLU A 67 12.71 -8.59 -17.78
C GLU A 67 11.98 -9.60 -18.64
N ASP A 68 11.77 -10.79 -18.10
CA ASP A 68 11.13 -11.86 -18.86
C ASP A 68 9.61 -11.81 -18.80
N ASP A 69 9.05 -10.99 -17.94
CA ASP A 69 7.60 -10.98 -17.73
C ASP A 69 7.11 -9.56 -17.54
N LEU A 70 6.70 -8.95 -18.63
CA LEU A 70 6.24 -7.58 -18.61
C LEU A 70 4.94 -7.41 -17.85
N GLU A 71 4.06 -8.41 -17.93
CA GLU A 71 2.80 -8.36 -17.20
C GLU A 71 3.04 -8.35 -15.69
N LEU A 72 3.98 -9.17 -15.24
CA LEU A 72 4.29 -9.20 -13.82
C LEU A 72 4.93 -7.89 -13.38
N THR A 73 5.77 -7.32 -14.21
CA THR A 73 6.37 -6.02 -13.91
C THR A 73 5.30 -4.96 -13.74
N ARG A 74 4.33 -4.93 -14.66
CA ARG A 74 3.23 -3.97 -14.56
C ARG A 74 2.43 -4.15 -13.28
N ALA A 75 2.09 -5.40 -12.96
CA ALA A 75 1.30 -5.69 -11.79
C ALA A 75 2.03 -5.26 -10.52
N ARG A 76 3.33 -5.55 -10.46
CA ARG A 76 4.11 -5.17 -9.29
C ARG A 76 4.29 -3.67 -9.18
N LEU A 77 4.45 -2.97 -10.31
CA LEU A 77 4.52 -1.52 -10.29
C LEU A 77 3.22 -0.92 -9.81
N TYR A 78 2.09 -1.49 -10.23
CA TYR A 78 0.80 -1.02 -9.76
C TYR A 78 0.70 -1.18 -8.25
N LEU A 79 1.12 -2.33 -7.74
CA LEU A 79 1.06 -2.61 -6.32
C LEU A 79 1.94 -1.64 -5.53
N VAL A 80 3.17 -1.42 -5.99
CA VAL A 80 4.08 -0.47 -5.35
C VAL A 80 3.48 0.93 -5.34
N THR A 81 2.91 1.35 -6.45
CA THR A 81 2.30 2.66 -6.55
C THR A 81 1.12 2.80 -5.58
N ALA A 82 0.32 1.74 -5.47
CA ALA A 82 -0.81 1.76 -4.55
C ALA A 82 -0.35 1.90 -3.11
N VAL A 83 0.71 1.18 -2.73
CA VAL A 83 1.28 1.30 -1.38
C VAL A 83 1.74 2.73 -1.13
N GLN A 84 2.44 3.32 -2.08
CA GLN A 84 2.93 4.68 -1.91
C GLN A 84 1.79 5.67 -1.76
N LYS A 85 0.71 5.49 -2.52
CA LYS A 85 -0.44 6.38 -2.41
C LYS A 85 -1.11 6.27 -1.05
N VAL A 86 -1.26 5.05 -0.54
CA VAL A 86 -1.89 4.85 0.75
C VAL A 86 -1.04 5.47 1.85
N ILE A 87 0.27 5.26 1.81
CA ILE A 87 1.15 5.81 2.82
C ILE A 87 1.10 7.34 2.80
N ARG A 88 1.16 7.92 1.61
CA ARG A 88 1.11 9.38 1.47
C ARG A 88 -0.21 9.92 1.99
N ASN A 89 -1.31 9.27 1.64
CA ASN A 89 -2.62 9.71 2.09
C ASN A 89 -2.75 9.60 3.61
N GLY A 90 -2.27 8.50 4.18
CA GLY A 90 -2.32 8.32 5.63
C GLY A 90 -1.50 9.36 6.37
N LEU A 91 -0.30 9.65 5.87
CA LEU A 91 0.53 10.67 6.49
C LEU A 91 -0.11 12.05 6.40
N SER A 92 -0.79 12.32 5.29
CA SER A 92 -1.50 13.58 5.15
C SER A 92 -2.62 13.70 6.18
N LEU A 93 -3.35 12.62 6.41
CA LEU A 93 -4.41 12.62 7.41
C LEU A 93 -3.85 12.85 8.80
N LEU A 94 -2.71 12.25 9.11
CA LEU A 94 -2.07 12.44 10.42
C LEU A 94 -1.60 13.87 10.58
N GLY A 95 -1.12 14.50 9.51
CA GLY A 95 -0.71 15.88 9.55
C GLY A 95 -1.87 16.81 9.88
N VAL A 96 -3.04 16.52 9.33
CA VAL A 96 -4.22 17.30 9.64
C VAL A 96 -4.67 17.09 11.08
N SER A 97 -4.52 15.85 11.56
CA SER A 97 -4.95 15.52 12.92
C SER A 97 -4.06 16.14 13.98
N ALA A 98 -2.84 16.52 13.64
CA ALA A 98 -1.90 17.10 14.59
C ALA A 98 -1.29 18.39 14.02
N PRO A 99 -2.13 19.40 13.74
CA PRO A 99 -1.64 20.60 13.06
C PRO A 99 -0.70 21.44 13.88
N GLU A 100 -0.65 21.21 15.16
CA GLU A 100 0.17 22.00 16.06
C GLU A 100 1.57 21.46 16.24
N ARG A 101 1.92 20.45 15.52
CA ARG A 101 3.25 19.85 15.63
C ARG A 101 4.25 20.69 14.89
N MET A 102 4.65 21.72 15.47
CA MET A 102 5.58 22.63 14.80
C MET A 102 6.92 22.59 15.47
#